data_b1e96e94477be9f92b51efedc7c886bc
#
_entry.id   b1e96e94477be9f92b51efedc7c886bc
#
_cell.length_a   1.000
_cell.length_b   1.000
_cell.length_c   1.000
_cell.angle_alpha   90.00
_cell.angle_beta   90.00
_cell.angle_gamma   90.00
#
_symmetry.space_group_name_H-M   'P 1'
#
loop_
_entity.id
_entity.type
_entity.pdbx_description
1 polymer ?
#
loop_
_entity_poly.entity_id
_entity_poly.type
_entity_poly.pdbx_seq_one_letter_code
_entity_poly.pdbx_strand_id
1 'polypeptide(L)'
;MSYIAERRLEEKERRRAEIVDAAEAAGREVGLDALTMDDVARRARLSRALLYVYFQDRSDLMFGLAERAMGMLHQRFLEAAERHRTGLEQVSAMGRAYVAFAQEFPVLFDALARCELESPDPEKASPSEQACMLGGDKLQAVLVSSIETGVRDGSIRSDVGSPMLMSVTLWGFMHGIIQLTTTKSHALAHHGVAPKALIDHAISMITRDLKN
;
A
#
# COMPACT_ATOMS: atom_id res chain seq x y z
N MET A 1 29.65 1.10 -12.77
CA MET A 1 29.08 -0.04 -13.56
C MET A 1 29.33 0.24 -15.04
N SER A 2 29.39 -0.80 -15.89
CA SER A 2 29.52 -0.58 -17.34
C SER A 2 28.17 -0.11 -17.90
N TYR A 3 28.18 0.81 -18.88
CA TYR A 3 26.99 1.29 -19.62
C TYR A 3 26.08 0.14 -20.12
N ILE A 4 26.67 -0.98 -20.53
CA ILE A 4 25.93 -2.16 -20.96
C ILE A 4 25.19 -2.82 -19.78
N ALA A 5 25.78 -2.82 -18.59
CA ALA A 5 25.15 -3.39 -17.39
C ALA A 5 23.97 -2.52 -16.92
N GLU A 6 24.11 -1.21 -16.97
CA GLU A 6 23.03 -0.25 -16.64
C GLU A 6 21.84 -0.42 -17.59
N ARG A 7 22.06 -0.45 -18.91
CA ARG A 7 21.01 -0.69 -19.89
C ARG A 7 20.28 -2.02 -19.70
N ARG A 8 21.00 -3.09 -19.33
CA ARG A 8 20.37 -4.39 -19.06
C ARG A 8 19.50 -4.36 -17.81
N LEU A 9 19.93 -3.62 -16.79
CA LEU A 9 19.15 -3.45 -15.57
C LEU A 9 17.87 -2.65 -15.85
N GLU A 10 17.99 -1.51 -16.52
CA GLU A 10 16.82 -0.69 -16.92
C GLU A 10 15.82 -1.49 -17.77
N GLU A 11 16.29 -2.29 -18.72
CA GLU A 11 15.45 -3.15 -19.56
C GLU A 11 14.73 -4.21 -18.72
N LYS A 12 15.44 -4.80 -17.74
CA LYS A 12 14.86 -5.78 -16.81
C LYS A 12 13.77 -5.14 -15.93
N GLU A 13 14.05 -3.98 -15.36
CA GLU A 13 13.09 -3.24 -14.53
C GLU A 13 11.87 -2.80 -15.33
N ARG A 14 12.06 -2.29 -16.53
CA ARG A 14 10.96 -1.94 -17.44
C ARG A 14 10.08 -3.15 -17.74
N ARG A 15 10.68 -4.28 -18.07
CA ARG A 15 9.93 -5.51 -18.37
C ARG A 15 9.18 -6.02 -17.13
N ARG A 16 9.80 -5.93 -15.95
CA ARG A 16 9.15 -6.28 -14.69
C ARG A 16 7.93 -5.38 -14.43
N ALA A 17 8.05 -4.09 -14.67
CA ALA A 17 6.95 -3.13 -14.56
C ALA A 17 5.79 -3.46 -15.54
N GLU A 18 6.08 -3.77 -16.81
CA GLU A 18 5.09 -4.18 -17.81
C GLU A 18 4.32 -5.45 -17.39
N ILE A 19 4.99 -6.39 -16.73
CA ILE A 19 4.35 -7.60 -16.19
C ILE A 19 3.41 -7.24 -15.04
N VAL A 20 3.82 -6.35 -14.14
CA VAL A 20 2.98 -5.88 -13.03
C VAL A 20 1.78 -5.10 -13.55
N ASP A 21 1.92 -4.29 -14.63
CA ASP A 21 0.80 -3.63 -15.32
C ASP A 21 -0.21 -4.66 -15.85
N ALA A 22 0.30 -5.72 -16.49
CA ALA A 22 -0.55 -6.78 -17.01
C ALA A 22 -1.26 -7.56 -15.89
N ALA A 23 -0.58 -7.80 -14.76
CA ALA A 23 -1.15 -8.46 -13.58
C ALA A 23 -2.25 -7.62 -12.93
N GLU A 24 -2.01 -6.32 -12.73
CA GLU A 24 -3.02 -5.39 -12.24
C GLU A 24 -4.25 -5.34 -13.14
N ALA A 25 -4.04 -5.23 -14.45
CA ALA A 25 -5.13 -5.17 -15.41
C ALA A 25 -5.91 -6.51 -15.48
N ALA A 26 -5.23 -7.66 -15.41
CA ALA A 26 -5.90 -8.96 -15.35
C ALA A 26 -6.64 -9.14 -14.01
N GLY A 27 -6.02 -8.76 -12.89
CA GLY A 27 -6.64 -8.79 -11.55
C GLY A 27 -7.90 -7.93 -11.46
N ARG A 28 -7.96 -6.84 -12.21
CA ARG A 28 -9.17 -5.98 -12.30
C ARG A 28 -10.35 -6.69 -12.98
N GLU A 29 -10.08 -7.62 -13.89
CA GLU A 29 -11.10 -8.37 -14.64
C GLU A 29 -11.59 -9.60 -13.88
N VAL A 30 -10.68 -10.37 -13.28
CA VAL A 30 -11.01 -11.68 -12.68
C VAL A 30 -10.91 -11.71 -11.14
N GLY A 31 -10.40 -10.65 -10.53
CA GLY A 31 -10.04 -10.61 -9.11
C GLY A 31 -8.70 -11.30 -8.82
N LEU A 32 -8.03 -10.89 -7.71
CA LEU A 32 -6.73 -11.48 -7.38
C LEU A 32 -6.82 -12.95 -7.00
N ASP A 33 -7.93 -13.43 -6.44
CA ASP A 33 -8.09 -14.85 -6.08
C ASP A 33 -8.04 -15.78 -7.28
N ALA A 34 -8.68 -15.39 -8.39
CA ALA A 34 -8.75 -16.17 -9.61
C ALA A 34 -7.58 -15.92 -10.57
N LEU A 35 -6.74 -14.91 -10.30
CA LEU A 35 -5.64 -14.53 -11.17
C LEU A 35 -4.60 -15.65 -11.28
N THR A 36 -4.27 -16.08 -12.49
CA THR A 36 -3.24 -17.10 -12.77
C THR A 36 -2.04 -16.50 -13.49
N MET A 37 -0.89 -17.17 -13.40
CA MET A 37 0.31 -16.80 -14.16
C MET A 37 0.06 -16.84 -15.68
N ASP A 38 -0.82 -17.73 -16.16
CA ASP A 38 -1.19 -17.82 -17.58
C ASP A 38 -2.00 -16.60 -18.05
N ASP A 39 -2.88 -16.06 -17.20
CA ASP A 39 -3.63 -14.85 -17.52
C ASP A 39 -2.69 -13.65 -17.67
N VAL A 40 -1.71 -13.55 -16.77
CA VAL A 40 -0.71 -12.49 -16.82
C VAL A 40 0.20 -12.63 -18.04
N ALA A 41 0.71 -13.84 -18.33
CA ALA A 41 1.56 -14.09 -19.49
C ALA A 41 0.85 -13.72 -20.80
N ARG A 42 -0.42 -14.14 -20.95
CA ARG A 42 -1.25 -13.82 -22.09
C ARG A 42 -1.46 -12.31 -22.25
N ARG A 43 -1.76 -11.63 -21.17
CA ARG A 43 -2.00 -10.18 -21.17
C ARG A 43 -0.72 -9.38 -21.43
N ALA A 44 0.39 -9.79 -20.85
CA ALA A 44 1.72 -9.19 -21.08
C ALA A 44 2.28 -9.53 -22.47
N ARG A 45 1.63 -10.42 -23.24
CA ARG A 45 2.11 -10.96 -24.52
C ARG A 45 3.49 -11.62 -24.40
N LEU A 46 3.67 -12.35 -23.33
CA LEU A 46 4.91 -13.08 -23.03
C LEU A 46 4.66 -14.59 -23.05
N SER A 47 5.71 -15.36 -23.32
CA SER A 47 5.67 -16.78 -23.04
C SER A 47 5.67 -17.02 -21.52
N ARG A 48 5.03 -18.11 -21.10
CA ARG A 48 5.03 -18.52 -19.68
C ARG A 48 6.46 -18.66 -19.14
N ALA A 49 7.36 -19.25 -19.91
CA ALA A 49 8.76 -19.42 -19.54
C ALA A 49 9.44 -18.06 -19.26
N LEU A 50 9.16 -17.04 -20.08
CA LEU A 50 9.71 -15.71 -19.88
C LEU A 50 9.12 -15.02 -18.65
N LEU A 51 7.84 -15.21 -18.34
CA LEU A 51 7.23 -14.68 -17.12
C LEU A 51 7.94 -15.23 -15.87
N TYR A 52 8.23 -16.53 -15.85
CA TYR A 52 8.94 -17.17 -14.73
C TYR A 52 10.41 -16.74 -14.56
N VAL A 53 10.99 -16.05 -15.55
CA VAL A 53 12.31 -15.40 -15.38
C VAL A 53 12.23 -14.16 -14.48
N TYR A 54 11.06 -13.49 -14.44
CA TYR A 54 10.84 -12.25 -13.68
C TYR A 54 10.16 -12.47 -12.34
N PHE A 55 9.28 -13.45 -12.25
CA PHE A 55 8.52 -13.80 -11.06
C PHE A 55 8.50 -15.32 -10.90
N GLN A 56 9.04 -15.80 -9.77
CA GLN A 56 9.23 -17.23 -9.50
C GLN A 56 7.90 -17.99 -9.49
N ASP A 57 6.88 -17.36 -8.93
CA ASP A 57 5.54 -17.90 -8.79
C ASP A 57 4.49 -16.79 -8.64
N ARG A 58 3.26 -17.17 -8.32
CA ARG A 58 2.17 -16.24 -8.11
C ARG A 58 2.36 -15.39 -6.84
N SER A 59 2.95 -15.94 -5.78
CA SER A 59 3.25 -15.20 -4.56
C SER A 59 4.24 -14.07 -4.82
N ASP A 60 5.35 -14.37 -5.51
CA ASP A 60 6.34 -13.38 -5.93
C ASP A 60 5.72 -12.26 -6.80
N LEU A 61 4.77 -12.60 -7.68
CA LEU A 61 4.01 -11.61 -8.44
C LEU A 61 3.10 -10.75 -7.56
N MET A 62 2.47 -11.32 -6.51
CA MET A 62 1.68 -10.56 -5.54
C MET A 62 2.56 -9.56 -4.77
N PHE A 63 3.76 -9.96 -4.37
CA PHE A 63 4.74 -9.02 -3.79
C PHE A 63 5.10 -7.91 -4.76
N GLY A 64 5.24 -8.19 -6.06
CA GLY A 64 5.46 -7.16 -7.08
C GLY A 64 4.31 -6.15 -7.20
N LEU A 65 3.05 -6.57 -7.08
CA LEU A 65 1.89 -5.68 -7.02
C LEU A 65 1.89 -4.84 -5.72
N ALA A 66 2.19 -5.46 -4.59
CA ALA A 66 2.25 -4.78 -3.29
C ALA A 66 3.41 -3.77 -3.23
N GLU A 67 4.59 -4.10 -3.76
CA GLU A 67 5.73 -3.19 -3.90
C GLU A 67 5.33 -1.93 -4.69
N ARG A 68 4.65 -2.10 -5.83
CA ARG A 68 4.10 -0.98 -6.60
C ARG A 68 3.13 -0.13 -5.78
N ALA A 69 2.19 -0.77 -5.09
CA ALA A 69 1.21 -0.09 -4.24
C ALA A 69 1.89 0.75 -3.16
N MET A 70 2.90 0.20 -2.49
CA MET A 70 3.66 0.89 -1.46
C MET A 70 4.45 2.07 -2.02
N GLY A 71 5.06 1.94 -3.21
CA GLY A 71 5.75 3.04 -3.88
C GLY A 71 4.82 4.20 -4.20
N MET A 72 3.63 3.92 -4.73
CA MET A 72 2.61 4.93 -5.02
C MET A 72 2.07 5.59 -3.75
N LEU A 73 1.81 4.81 -2.71
CA LEU A 73 1.37 5.33 -1.41
C LEU A 73 2.45 6.18 -0.74
N HIS A 74 3.69 5.76 -0.78
CA HIS A 74 4.81 6.52 -0.23
C HIS A 74 4.90 7.92 -0.86
N GLN A 75 4.80 8.01 -2.19
CA GLN A 75 4.78 9.29 -2.88
C GLN A 75 3.59 10.17 -2.42
N ARG A 76 2.38 9.60 -2.32
CA ARG A 76 1.18 10.32 -1.85
C ARG A 76 1.31 10.79 -0.40
N PHE A 77 1.96 10.01 0.45
CA PHE A 77 2.19 10.39 1.85
C PHE A 77 3.21 11.53 1.95
N LEU A 78 4.29 11.49 1.17
CA LEU A 78 5.23 12.61 1.10
C LEU A 78 4.54 13.89 0.65
N GLU A 79 3.77 13.84 -0.43
CA GLU A 79 3.00 14.98 -0.93
C GLU A 79 1.99 15.51 0.12
N ALA A 80 1.35 14.60 0.86
CA ALA A 80 0.44 14.99 1.94
C ALA A 80 1.20 15.68 3.08
N ALA A 81 2.39 15.20 3.44
CA ALA A 81 3.23 15.83 4.46
C ALA A 81 3.70 17.23 4.03
N GLU A 82 4.17 17.38 2.78
CA GLU A 82 4.69 18.65 2.28
C GLU A 82 3.63 19.76 2.18
N ARG A 83 2.38 19.40 1.90
CA ARG A 83 1.27 20.36 1.70
C ARG A 83 0.66 20.86 3.00
N HIS A 84 1.00 20.30 4.15
CA HIS A 84 0.38 20.61 5.44
C HIS A 84 1.41 21.07 6.47
N ARG A 85 1.02 22.04 7.29
CA ARG A 85 1.96 22.73 8.20
C ARG A 85 2.13 22.02 9.54
N THR A 86 1.08 21.41 10.07
CA THR A 86 1.10 20.72 11.37
C THR A 86 1.09 19.21 11.20
N GLY A 87 1.71 18.50 12.15
CA GLY A 87 1.76 17.04 12.09
C GLY A 87 0.37 16.40 12.12
N LEU A 88 -0.60 16.96 12.82
CA LEU A 88 -1.98 16.47 12.83
C LEU A 88 -2.65 16.59 11.44
N GLU A 89 -2.43 17.72 10.76
CA GLU A 89 -2.92 17.90 9.39
C GLU A 89 -2.28 16.92 8.42
N GLN A 90 -0.96 16.68 8.56
CA GLN A 90 -0.22 15.70 7.76
C GLN A 90 -0.77 14.30 7.93
N VAL A 91 -0.91 13.81 9.18
CA VAL A 91 -1.50 12.49 9.50
C VAL A 91 -2.92 12.37 8.94
N SER A 92 -3.75 13.39 9.13
CA SER A 92 -5.14 13.40 8.62
C SER A 92 -5.17 13.38 7.08
N ALA A 93 -4.25 14.08 6.41
CA ALA A 93 -4.13 14.09 4.96
C ALA A 93 -3.65 12.74 4.40
N MET A 94 -2.70 12.08 5.09
CA MET A 94 -2.27 10.71 4.74
C MET A 94 -3.41 9.71 4.84
N GLY A 95 -4.25 9.79 5.90
CA GLY A 95 -5.45 8.96 6.01
C GLY A 95 -6.40 9.14 4.82
N ARG A 96 -6.65 10.38 4.40
CA ARG A 96 -7.44 10.67 3.19
C ARG A 96 -6.79 10.17 1.90
N ALA A 97 -5.47 10.33 1.78
CA ALA A 97 -4.72 9.82 0.63
C ALA A 97 -4.77 8.29 0.53
N TYR A 98 -4.75 7.59 1.67
CA TYR A 98 -4.89 6.14 1.73
C TYR A 98 -6.29 5.68 1.26
N VAL A 99 -7.35 6.36 1.70
CA VAL A 99 -8.71 6.09 1.22
C VAL A 99 -8.83 6.33 -0.28
N ALA A 100 -8.33 7.46 -0.77
CA ALA A 100 -8.36 7.79 -2.20
C ALA A 100 -7.59 6.74 -3.03
N PHE A 101 -6.44 6.29 -2.54
CA PHE A 101 -5.67 5.22 -3.18
C PHE A 101 -6.45 3.91 -3.30
N ALA A 102 -7.11 3.48 -2.22
CA ALA A 102 -7.92 2.25 -2.22
C ALA A 102 -9.08 2.31 -3.23
N GLN A 103 -9.68 3.48 -3.41
CA GLN A 103 -10.77 3.71 -4.37
C GLN A 103 -10.27 3.75 -5.81
N GLU A 104 -9.13 4.36 -6.04
CA GLU A 104 -8.54 4.53 -7.38
C GLU A 104 -7.84 3.25 -7.88
N PHE A 105 -7.19 2.52 -6.96
CA PHE A 105 -6.40 1.33 -7.26
C PHE A 105 -6.83 0.11 -6.43
N PRO A 106 -8.09 -0.38 -6.57
CA PRO A 106 -8.62 -1.43 -5.71
C PRO A 106 -7.82 -2.74 -5.78
N VAL A 107 -7.27 -3.10 -6.94
CA VAL A 107 -6.43 -4.31 -7.11
C VAL A 107 -5.12 -4.18 -6.33
N LEU A 108 -4.48 -3.02 -6.38
CA LEU A 108 -3.24 -2.77 -5.65
C LEU A 108 -3.49 -2.72 -4.14
N PHE A 109 -4.63 -2.15 -3.72
CA PHE A 109 -5.03 -2.16 -2.30
C PHE A 109 -5.33 -3.59 -1.80
N ASP A 110 -6.00 -4.43 -2.62
CA ASP A 110 -6.23 -5.84 -2.30
C ASP A 110 -4.92 -6.63 -2.23
N ALA A 111 -3.94 -6.34 -3.10
CA ALA A 111 -2.61 -6.94 -3.03
C ALA A 111 -1.88 -6.60 -1.71
N LEU A 112 -1.99 -5.35 -1.22
CA LEU A 112 -1.45 -4.98 0.10
C LEU A 112 -2.08 -5.76 1.24
N ALA A 113 -3.41 -5.98 1.19
CA ALA A 113 -4.14 -6.71 2.22
C ALA A 113 -3.78 -8.22 2.27
N ARG A 114 -3.32 -8.78 1.14
CA ARG A 114 -2.99 -10.21 0.98
C ARG A 114 -1.51 -10.51 1.09
N CYS A 115 -0.68 -9.48 1.11
CA CYS A 115 0.77 -9.64 1.18
C CYS A 115 1.17 -10.04 2.60
N GLU A 116 1.14 -11.32 2.88
CA GLU A 116 1.64 -11.90 4.11
C GLU A 116 3.08 -12.38 3.88
N LEU A 117 4.00 -11.91 4.71
CA LEU A 117 5.40 -12.31 4.62
C LEU A 117 5.53 -13.79 4.99
N GLU A 118 6.06 -14.59 4.09
CA GLU A 118 6.26 -16.02 4.32
C GLU A 118 7.41 -16.29 5.28
N SER A 119 8.37 -15.38 5.35
CA SER A 119 9.51 -15.49 6.27
C SER A 119 9.79 -14.16 6.97
N PRO A 120 9.89 -14.16 8.32
CA PRO A 120 10.38 -12.99 9.04
C PRO A 120 11.90 -12.76 8.87
N ASP A 121 12.60 -13.67 8.19
CA ASP A 121 14.04 -13.63 7.94
C ASP A 121 14.33 -12.97 6.58
N PRO A 122 14.80 -11.70 6.56
CA PRO A 122 15.06 -10.99 5.31
C PRO A 122 16.08 -11.67 4.38
N GLU A 123 16.98 -12.50 4.94
CA GLU A 123 17.99 -13.21 4.16
C GLU A 123 17.41 -14.37 3.33
N LYS A 124 16.23 -14.85 3.73
CA LYS A 124 15.50 -15.94 3.04
C LYS A 124 14.39 -15.43 2.14
N ALA A 125 14.03 -14.15 2.27
CA ALA A 125 12.96 -13.53 1.49
C ALA A 125 13.36 -13.40 0.01
N SER A 126 12.39 -13.53 -0.90
CA SER A 126 12.59 -13.25 -2.31
C SER A 126 12.93 -11.76 -2.53
N PRO A 127 13.55 -11.38 -3.66
CA PRO A 127 13.80 -9.96 -3.96
C PRO A 127 12.53 -9.10 -3.93
N SER A 128 11.39 -9.62 -4.39
CA SER A 128 10.10 -8.92 -4.35
C SER A 128 9.57 -8.77 -2.93
N GLU A 129 9.73 -9.80 -2.10
CA GLU A 129 9.36 -9.76 -0.69
C GLU A 129 10.23 -8.75 0.09
N GLN A 130 11.55 -8.74 -0.14
CA GLN A 130 12.45 -7.75 0.44
C GLN A 130 12.08 -6.32 0.02
N ALA A 131 11.76 -6.10 -1.25
CA ALA A 131 11.32 -4.79 -1.75
C ALA A 131 9.99 -4.36 -1.12
N CYS A 132 9.06 -5.30 -0.89
CA CYS A 132 7.81 -5.07 -0.19
C CYS A 132 8.06 -4.66 1.28
N MET A 133 8.94 -5.37 2.01
CA MET A 133 9.32 -5.00 3.38
C MET A 133 9.89 -3.57 3.44
N LEU A 134 10.87 -3.28 2.58
CA LEU A 134 11.47 -1.93 2.50
C LEU A 134 10.44 -0.84 2.14
N GLY A 135 9.47 -1.16 1.28
CA GLY A 135 8.36 -0.27 0.94
C GLY A 135 7.49 0.04 2.16
N GLY A 136 7.16 -0.97 2.96
CA GLY A 136 6.43 -0.83 4.22
C GLY A 136 7.17 0.05 5.22
N ASP A 137 8.47 -0.18 5.41
CA ASP A 137 9.31 0.61 6.31
C ASP A 137 9.34 2.10 5.91
N LYS A 138 9.44 2.39 4.61
CA LYS A 138 9.40 3.78 4.10
C LYS A 138 8.05 4.45 4.37
N LEU A 139 6.94 3.74 4.18
CA LEU A 139 5.61 4.26 4.51
C LEU A 139 5.47 4.58 6.00
N GLN A 140 5.88 3.65 6.85
CA GLN A 140 5.87 3.83 8.31
C GLN A 140 6.75 5.02 8.72
N ALA A 141 7.94 5.17 8.13
CA ALA A 141 8.84 6.28 8.46
C ALA A 141 8.22 7.66 8.19
N VAL A 142 7.47 7.83 7.08
CA VAL A 142 6.78 9.09 6.79
C VAL A 142 5.69 9.38 7.82
N LEU A 143 4.88 8.38 8.19
CA LEU A 143 3.81 8.55 9.16
C LEU A 143 4.37 8.82 10.57
N VAL A 144 5.41 8.09 10.99
CA VAL A 144 6.13 8.31 12.25
C VAL A 144 6.67 9.74 12.32
N SER A 145 7.36 10.21 11.28
CA SER A 145 7.90 11.58 11.22
C SER A 145 6.80 12.65 11.35
N SER A 146 5.63 12.41 10.76
CA SER A 146 4.49 13.34 10.87
C SER A 146 3.87 13.33 12.27
N ILE A 147 3.81 12.18 12.94
CA ILE A 147 3.36 12.08 14.34
C ILE A 147 4.35 12.83 15.26
N GLU A 148 5.66 12.60 15.10
CA GLU A 148 6.69 13.31 15.85
C GLU A 148 6.65 14.82 15.64
N THR A 149 6.39 15.26 14.39
CA THR A 149 6.19 16.67 14.08
C THR A 149 4.99 17.23 14.83
N GLY A 150 3.86 16.50 14.85
CA GLY A 150 2.65 16.92 15.55
C GLY A 150 2.82 17.01 17.07
N VAL A 151 3.57 16.09 17.66
CA VAL A 151 3.93 16.18 19.09
C VAL A 151 4.82 17.41 19.35
N ARG A 152 5.78 17.67 18.50
CA ARG A 152 6.72 18.80 18.62
C ARG A 152 6.05 20.16 18.40
N ASP A 153 5.13 20.27 17.45
CA ASP A 153 4.39 21.50 17.14
C ASP A 153 3.16 21.71 18.03
N GLY A 154 2.85 20.73 18.89
CA GLY A 154 1.73 20.78 19.83
C GLY A 154 0.36 20.49 19.19
N SER A 155 0.29 20.09 17.93
CA SER A 155 -0.96 19.73 17.26
C SER A 155 -1.44 18.32 17.61
N ILE A 156 -0.51 17.43 18.01
CA ILE A 156 -0.78 16.10 18.55
C ILE A 156 -0.39 16.08 20.02
N ARG A 157 -1.24 15.50 20.86
CA ARG A 157 -0.99 15.37 22.29
C ARG A 157 0.26 14.52 22.57
N SER A 158 0.99 14.83 23.64
CA SER A 158 2.29 14.21 23.94
C SER A 158 2.20 12.80 24.52
N ASP A 159 1.03 12.37 24.95
CA ASP A 159 0.77 11.07 25.61
C ASP A 159 0.21 9.99 24.66
N VAL A 160 0.40 10.15 23.34
CA VAL A 160 -0.04 9.17 22.33
C VAL A 160 0.76 7.85 22.31
N GLY A 161 1.75 7.71 23.19
CA GLY A 161 2.66 6.56 23.20
C GLY A 161 3.80 6.68 22.21
N SER A 162 4.41 5.55 21.82
CA SER A 162 5.47 5.60 20.83
C SER A 162 4.93 5.92 19.44
N PRO A 163 5.61 6.80 18.66
CA PRO A 163 5.17 7.15 17.30
C PRO A 163 5.01 5.93 16.39
N MET A 164 5.85 4.90 16.53
CA MET A 164 5.73 3.66 15.75
C MET A 164 4.47 2.88 16.15
N LEU A 165 4.17 2.73 17.43
CA LEU A 165 2.96 2.05 17.88
C LEU A 165 1.71 2.77 17.35
N MET A 166 1.69 4.10 17.45
CA MET A 166 0.61 4.92 16.90
C MET A 166 0.48 4.76 15.39
N SER A 167 1.60 4.79 14.65
CA SER A 167 1.63 4.60 13.20
C SER A 167 1.01 3.27 12.77
N VAL A 168 1.41 2.16 13.42
CA VAL A 168 0.84 0.82 13.14
C VAL A 168 -0.65 0.76 13.51
N THR A 169 -1.04 1.39 14.62
CA THR A 169 -2.45 1.47 15.05
C THR A 169 -3.30 2.20 14.02
N LEU A 170 -2.85 3.36 13.55
CA LEU A 170 -3.54 4.16 12.53
C LEU A 170 -3.66 3.40 11.20
N TRP A 171 -2.59 2.74 10.79
CA TRP A 171 -2.61 1.91 9.60
C TRP A 171 -3.65 0.78 9.73
N GLY A 172 -3.58 -0.05 10.78
CA GLY A 172 -4.50 -1.16 10.98
C GLY A 172 -5.95 -0.70 11.07
N PHE A 173 -6.23 0.41 11.79
CA PHE A 173 -7.55 0.98 11.90
C PHE A 173 -8.10 1.45 10.54
N MET A 174 -7.35 2.27 9.80
CA MET A 174 -7.79 2.77 8.50
C MET A 174 -7.90 1.67 7.46
N HIS A 175 -6.96 0.71 7.45
CA HIS A 175 -7.03 -0.44 6.56
C HIS A 175 -8.30 -1.26 6.80
N GLY A 176 -8.61 -1.58 8.05
CA GLY A 176 -9.84 -2.29 8.42
C GLY A 176 -11.12 -1.53 8.03
N ILE A 177 -11.18 -0.22 8.24
CA ILE A 177 -12.32 0.62 7.83
C ILE A 177 -12.49 0.58 6.29
N ILE A 178 -11.42 0.76 5.53
CA ILE A 178 -11.49 0.70 4.07
C ILE A 178 -11.94 -0.69 3.60
N GLN A 179 -11.37 -1.75 4.18
CA GLN A 179 -11.73 -3.12 3.84
C GLN A 179 -13.21 -3.45 4.13
N LEU A 180 -13.76 -2.93 5.23
CA LEU A 180 -15.19 -3.05 5.51
C LEU A 180 -16.06 -2.40 4.42
N THR A 181 -15.67 -1.24 3.91
CA THR A 181 -16.45 -0.54 2.87
C THR A 181 -16.46 -1.27 1.53
N THR A 182 -15.41 -2.05 1.23
CA THR A 182 -15.28 -2.81 -0.02
C THR A 182 -15.88 -4.22 0.08
N THR A 183 -15.66 -4.92 1.20
CA THR A 183 -16.04 -6.35 1.34
C THR A 183 -17.36 -6.57 2.04
N LYS A 184 -17.89 -5.60 2.80
CA LYS A 184 -19.10 -5.72 3.64
C LYS A 184 -20.18 -4.69 3.29
N SER A 185 -20.24 -4.23 2.04
CA SER A 185 -21.17 -3.20 1.59
C SER A 185 -22.64 -3.54 1.88
N HIS A 186 -23.06 -4.79 1.70
CA HIS A 186 -24.43 -5.24 2.03
C HIS A 186 -24.73 -5.17 3.53
N ALA A 187 -23.77 -5.55 4.39
CA ALA A 187 -23.95 -5.47 5.84
C ALA A 187 -24.05 -4.01 6.30
N LEU A 188 -23.19 -3.14 5.75
CA LEU A 188 -23.25 -1.70 6.02
C LEU A 188 -24.60 -1.09 5.61
N ALA A 189 -25.08 -1.45 4.41
CA ALA A 189 -26.39 -0.99 3.92
C ALA A 189 -27.54 -1.49 4.82
N HIS A 190 -27.49 -2.74 5.29
CA HIS A 190 -28.48 -3.29 6.23
C HIS A 190 -28.54 -2.47 7.53
N HIS A 191 -27.42 -1.97 8.01
CA HIS A 191 -27.35 -1.10 9.20
C HIS A 191 -27.58 0.40 8.89
N GLY A 192 -27.88 0.76 7.65
CA GLY A 192 -28.07 2.15 7.23
C GLY A 192 -26.78 2.98 7.25
N VAL A 193 -25.61 2.34 7.19
CA VAL A 193 -24.31 2.99 7.23
C VAL A 193 -23.77 3.19 5.81
N ALA A 194 -23.70 4.44 5.37
CA ALA A 194 -23.07 4.77 4.09
C ALA A 194 -21.52 4.63 4.19
N PRO A 195 -20.84 3.99 3.21
CA PRO A 195 -19.39 3.83 3.23
C PRO A 195 -18.61 5.13 3.43
N LYS A 196 -19.03 6.20 2.73
CA LYS A 196 -18.42 7.52 2.88
C LYS A 196 -18.57 8.07 4.31
N ALA A 197 -19.74 7.94 4.91
CA ALA A 197 -19.97 8.40 6.27
C ALA A 197 -19.12 7.64 7.29
N LEU A 198 -18.91 6.32 7.10
CA LEU A 198 -18.04 5.52 7.95
C LEU A 198 -16.59 5.99 7.87
N ILE A 199 -16.08 6.25 6.65
CA ILE A 199 -14.70 6.75 6.43
C ILE A 199 -14.54 8.14 7.06
N ASP A 200 -15.46 9.06 6.80
CA ASP A 200 -15.38 10.43 7.33
C ASP A 200 -15.43 10.42 8.88
N HIS A 201 -16.26 9.54 9.46
CA HIS A 201 -16.35 9.35 10.90
C HIS A 201 -15.03 8.79 11.49
N ALA A 202 -14.44 7.79 10.84
CA ALA A 202 -13.18 7.20 11.27
C ALA A 202 -12.04 8.22 11.28
N ILE A 203 -11.89 9.01 10.21
CA ILE A 203 -10.88 10.09 10.14
C ILE A 203 -11.14 11.15 11.22
N SER A 204 -12.41 11.52 11.45
CA SER A 204 -12.78 12.47 12.49
C SER A 204 -12.46 11.95 13.90
N MET A 205 -12.72 10.66 14.17
CA MET A 205 -12.37 10.02 15.45
C MET A 205 -10.87 10.10 15.70
N ILE A 206 -10.05 9.65 14.74
CA ILE A 206 -8.59 9.70 14.84
C ILE A 206 -8.11 11.13 15.08
N THR A 207 -8.58 12.09 14.27
CA THR A 207 -8.16 13.48 14.36
C THR A 207 -8.49 14.09 15.73
N ARG A 208 -9.66 13.77 16.28
CA ARG A 208 -10.09 14.23 17.60
C ARG A 208 -9.29 13.59 18.72
N ASP A 209 -9.00 12.29 18.62
CA ASP A 209 -8.24 11.56 19.64
C ASP A 209 -6.76 12.00 19.70
N LEU A 210 -6.17 12.28 18.55
CA LEU A 210 -4.79 12.76 18.46
C LEU A 210 -4.62 14.22 18.87
N LYS A 211 -5.68 15.03 18.77
CA LYS A 211 -5.59 16.48 19.00
C LYS A 211 -5.24 16.79 20.45
N ASN A 212 -4.33 17.76 20.64
CA ASN A 212 -4.01 18.32 21.94
C ASN A 212 -5.11 19.26 22.46
#